data_290b4c55f414325bf292ecef46b0ec44
#
_entry.id   290b4c55f414325bf292ecef46b0ec44
#
_cell.length_a   1.000
_cell.length_b   1.000
_cell.length_c   1.000
_cell.angle_alpha   90.00
_cell.angle_beta   90.00
_cell.angle_gamma   90.00
#
_symmetry.space_group_name_H-M   'P 1'
#
loop_
_entity.id
_entity.type
_entity.pdbx_description
1 polymer ?
#
loop_
_entity_poly.entity_id
_entity_poly.type
_entity_poly.pdbx_seq_one_letter_code
_entity_poly.pdbx_strand_id
1 'polypeptide(L)'
;MASVDCTGEPALQAGSLRRTRLRPVGSPRTYRDVRTNQLDLDAVVEAVGLKKFVLFGASQGAAIAIEYAARHPDRVSHLVLCGAYLRGALKREAAPKVVEEALTMVKIVELGWGRENSAFRQVFASQFIPDSSSEQVSAFDEIQRRTIEPEAAAKLLASFYDVDVSALAAEIVCPTLVLHAREDARIPFEQGRLVASAIRGAEFVSLESRNHILPDHQPAWKQFFDEVDGFLRRHGGVDAEAASSLSELTPSEVRVLDLVAAGLNNSQIATRLGIQPKTVRNHINHIFDKLDLPDRSRAIVMAREAGLGLSDARTA
;
A
#
# COMPACT_ATOMS: atom_id res chain seq x y z
N MET A 1 -56.15 9.73 -24.90
CA MET A 1 -55.41 10.51 -25.92
C MET A 1 -53.93 10.24 -25.71
N ALA A 2 -53.40 9.56 -26.69
CA ALA A 2 -52.03 9.08 -26.72
C ALA A 2 -51.07 10.23 -27.10
N SER A 3 -49.88 10.23 -26.56
CA SER A 3 -48.73 10.72 -27.29
C SER A 3 -47.56 9.72 -27.08
N VAL A 4 -47.20 9.13 -28.21
CA VAL A 4 -46.07 8.25 -28.43
C VAL A 4 -44.83 9.14 -28.55
N ASP A 5 -43.75 8.77 -27.91
CA ASP A 5 -42.43 9.28 -28.26
C ASP A 5 -41.53 8.08 -28.62
N CYS A 6 -41.10 8.11 -29.87
CA CYS A 6 -40.27 7.09 -30.50
C CYS A 6 -38.82 7.51 -30.40
N THR A 7 -38.00 6.81 -29.62
CA THR A 7 -36.59 6.62 -29.92
C THR A 7 -36.17 5.23 -29.47
N GLY A 8 -36.07 4.34 -30.46
CA GLY A 8 -35.61 2.98 -30.24
C GLY A 8 -34.08 2.93 -30.12
N GLU A 9 -33.59 2.53 -28.97
CA GLU A 9 -32.26 1.96 -28.81
C GLU A 9 -32.38 0.64 -28.03
N PRO A 10 -31.63 -0.41 -28.41
CA PRO A 10 -31.74 -1.71 -27.77
C PRO A 10 -31.10 -1.66 -26.39
N ALA A 11 -31.86 -2.01 -25.36
CA ALA A 11 -31.42 -2.19 -24.00
C ALA A 11 -30.39 -3.32 -23.94
N LEU A 12 -29.10 -2.98 -23.76
CA LEU A 12 -28.07 -3.87 -23.29
C LEU A 12 -28.42 -4.27 -21.86
N GLN A 13 -28.73 -5.55 -21.66
CA GLN A 13 -28.88 -6.15 -20.36
C GLN A 13 -27.53 -6.03 -19.60
N ALA A 14 -27.41 -5.01 -18.78
CA ALA A 14 -26.34 -4.89 -17.80
C ALA A 14 -26.53 -5.98 -16.74
N GLY A 15 -25.68 -7.01 -16.81
CA GLY A 15 -25.57 -8.01 -15.75
C GLY A 15 -25.37 -7.28 -14.41
N SER A 16 -26.21 -7.67 -13.44
CA SER A 16 -26.25 -7.14 -12.09
C SER A 16 -24.92 -7.40 -11.36
N LEU A 17 -23.93 -6.54 -11.57
CA LEU A 17 -22.87 -6.36 -10.61
C LEU A 17 -23.52 -5.82 -9.34
N ARG A 18 -23.67 -6.66 -8.34
CA ARG A 18 -24.00 -6.21 -6.98
C ARG A 18 -22.93 -5.17 -6.59
N ARG A 19 -23.28 -3.91 -6.71
CA ARG A 19 -22.51 -2.81 -6.13
C ARG A 19 -22.48 -3.08 -4.63
N THR A 20 -21.39 -3.67 -4.15
CA THR A 20 -21.04 -3.57 -2.75
C THR A 20 -21.00 -2.07 -2.48
N ARG A 21 -22.00 -1.53 -1.79
CA ARG A 21 -22.04 -0.12 -1.42
C ARG A 21 -20.83 0.11 -0.54
N LEU A 22 -19.78 0.70 -1.11
CA LEU A 22 -18.76 1.36 -0.29
C LEU A 22 -19.54 2.34 0.59
N ARG A 23 -19.54 2.10 1.88
CA ARG A 23 -20.18 3.02 2.84
C ARG A 23 -19.52 4.39 2.66
N PRO A 24 -20.30 5.49 2.69
CA PRO A 24 -19.73 6.81 2.67
C PRO A 24 -18.68 6.94 3.79
N VAL A 25 -17.57 7.54 3.48
CA VAL A 25 -16.62 8.04 4.48
C VAL A 25 -17.42 8.95 5.41
N GLY A 26 -17.67 8.54 6.64
CA GLY A 26 -18.54 9.29 7.58
C GLY A 26 -19.49 8.45 8.43
N SER A 27 -19.64 7.12 8.17
CA SER A 27 -20.33 6.27 9.17
C SER A 27 -19.41 6.10 10.38
N PRO A 28 -19.90 6.27 11.63
CA PRO A 28 -19.10 6.01 12.82
C PRO A 28 -18.67 4.53 12.79
N ARG A 29 -17.42 4.30 12.39
CA ARG A 29 -16.82 2.97 12.54
C ARG A 29 -16.66 2.75 14.03
N THR A 30 -17.40 1.80 14.59
CA THR A 30 -17.02 1.20 15.87
C THR A 30 -15.60 0.72 15.68
N TYR A 31 -14.67 1.41 16.32
CA TYR A 31 -13.26 1.12 16.20
C TYR A 31 -13.04 -0.30 16.77
N ARG A 32 -12.47 -1.15 15.97
CA ARG A 32 -12.25 -2.55 16.22
C ARG A 32 -10.75 -2.76 16.44
N ASP A 33 -10.41 -3.75 17.22
CA ASP A 33 -9.04 -4.16 17.54
C ASP A 33 -8.25 -4.62 16.28
N VAL A 34 -6.99 -5.01 16.45
CA VAL A 34 -6.11 -5.50 15.37
C VAL A 34 -6.75 -6.63 14.58
N ARG A 35 -7.54 -7.51 15.23
CA ARG A 35 -8.28 -8.63 14.58
C ARG A 35 -9.29 -8.16 13.56
N THR A 36 -9.89 -7.01 13.76
CA THR A 36 -10.86 -6.47 12.78
C THR A 36 -10.19 -5.88 11.57
N ASN A 37 -9.01 -5.27 11.75
CA ASN A 37 -8.21 -4.80 10.63
C ASN A 37 -7.76 -5.96 9.73
N GLN A 38 -7.58 -7.17 10.29
CA GLN A 38 -7.33 -8.38 9.50
C GLN A 38 -8.53 -8.80 8.67
N LEU A 39 -9.74 -8.80 9.24
CA LEU A 39 -10.95 -9.11 8.48
C LEU A 39 -11.17 -8.13 7.32
N ASP A 40 -10.80 -6.86 7.50
CA ASP A 40 -10.83 -5.86 6.42
C ASP A 40 -9.80 -6.21 5.33
N LEU A 41 -8.59 -6.63 5.70
CA LEU A 41 -7.55 -7.04 4.76
C LEU A 41 -7.96 -8.32 4.01
N ASP A 42 -8.46 -9.35 4.71
CA ASP A 42 -8.99 -10.57 4.10
C ASP A 42 -10.08 -10.24 3.08
N ALA A 43 -11.03 -9.38 3.44
CA ALA A 43 -12.11 -8.97 2.54
C ALA A 43 -11.60 -8.27 1.27
N VAL A 44 -10.56 -7.45 1.39
CA VAL A 44 -9.92 -6.80 0.24
C VAL A 44 -9.19 -7.82 -0.63
N VAL A 45 -8.40 -8.70 -0.04
CA VAL A 45 -7.63 -9.74 -0.75
C VAL A 45 -8.57 -10.68 -1.51
N GLU A 46 -9.69 -11.08 -0.91
CA GLU A 46 -10.71 -11.92 -1.55
C GLU A 46 -11.44 -11.17 -2.67
N ALA A 47 -11.84 -9.92 -2.42
CA ALA A 47 -12.56 -9.12 -3.41
C ALA A 47 -11.74 -8.84 -4.67
N VAL A 48 -10.42 -8.72 -4.53
CA VAL A 48 -9.47 -8.51 -5.65
C VAL A 48 -9.04 -9.84 -6.28
N GLY A 49 -9.26 -10.97 -5.58
CA GLY A 49 -8.90 -12.31 -6.07
C GLY A 49 -7.39 -12.60 -6.04
N LEU A 50 -6.64 -11.93 -5.16
CA LEU A 50 -5.19 -12.16 -5.01
C LEU A 50 -4.94 -13.54 -4.41
N LYS A 51 -4.16 -14.35 -5.11
CA LYS A 51 -3.72 -15.68 -4.62
C LYS A 51 -2.45 -15.58 -3.81
N LYS A 52 -1.43 -14.92 -4.35
CA LYS A 52 -0.14 -14.68 -3.69
C LYS A 52 0.34 -13.27 -4.03
N PHE A 53 0.83 -12.52 -3.05
CA PHE A 53 1.16 -11.11 -3.23
C PHE A 53 2.25 -10.64 -2.26
N VAL A 54 2.90 -9.53 -2.62
CA VAL A 54 3.80 -8.80 -1.73
C VAL A 54 2.95 -7.99 -0.75
N LEU A 55 3.21 -8.14 0.55
CA LEU A 55 2.50 -7.40 1.59
C LEU A 55 3.42 -6.32 2.17
N PHE A 56 2.95 -5.07 2.12
CA PHE A 56 3.61 -3.94 2.74
C PHE A 56 2.90 -3.50 4.02
N GLY A 57 3.66 -3.35 5.10
CA GLY A 57 3.17 -2.83 6.37
C GLY A 57 4.02 -1.68 6.88
N ALA A 58 3.41 -0.50 7.10
CA ALA A 58 4.08 0.65 7.68
C ALA A 58 3.55 0.96 9.07
N SER A 59 4.45 1.30 10.03
CA SER A 59 4.08 1.69 11.39
C SER A 59 3.17 0.64 12.06
N GLN A 60 1.99 1.04 12.53
CA GLN A 60 0.96 0.11 13.05
C GLN A 60 0.48 -0.91 12.03
N GLY A 61 0.51 -0.58 10.74
CA GLY A 61 0.19 -1.51 9.67
C GLY A 61 1.19 -2.66 9.59
N ALA A 62 2.40 -2.50 10.11
CA ALA A 62 3.38 -3.57 10.21
C ALA A 62 2.92 -4.70 11.16
N ALA A 63 2.29 -4.38 12.27
CA ALA A 63 1.74 -5.41 13.18
C ALA A 63 0.61 -6.20 12.51
N ILE A 64 -0.25 -5.54 11.74
CA ILE A 64 -1.32 -6.19 10.95
C ILE A 64 -0.68 -7.09 9.87
N ALA A 65 0.34 -6.60 9.18
CA ALA A 65 1.03 -7.35 8.14
C ALA A 65 1.79 -8.58 8.69
N ILE A 66 2.43 -8.46 9.85
CA ILE A 66 3.08 -9.58 10.58
C ILE A 66 2.04 -10.65 10.94
N GLU A 67 0.93 -10.24 11.54
CA GLU A 67 -0.13 -11.18 11.91
C GLU A 67 -0.75 -11.85 10.67
N TYR A 68 -0.97 -11.10 9.59
CA TYR A 68 -1.48 -11.65 8.34
C TYR A 68 -0.50 -12.65 7.71
N ALA A 69 0.76 -12.30 7.60
CA ALA A 69 1.78 -13.17 7.01
C ALA A 69 1.99 -14.47 7.81
N ALA A 70 1.94 -14.40 9.14
CA ALA A 70 2.03 -15.59 10.00
C ALA A 70 0.82 -16.52 9.83
N ARG A 71 -0.40 -15.97 9.67
CA ARG A 71 -1.63 -16.76 9.51
C ARG A 71 -1.88 -17.26 8.09
N HIS A 72 -1.32 -16.59 7.08
CA HIS A 72 -1.51 -16.91 5.67
C HIS A 72 -0.18 -17.06 4.92
N PRO A 73 0.69 -18.01 5.35
CA PRO A 73 2.05 -18.16 4.79
C PRO A 73 2.06 -18.54 3.30
N ASP A 74 1.00 -19.13 2.80
CA ASP A 74 0.79 -19.47 1.39
C ASP A 74 0.40 -18.28 0.52
N ARG A 75 -0.14 -17.21 1.11
CA ARG A 75 -0.64 -16.02 0.39
C ARG A 75 0.36 -14.87 0.33
N VAL A 76 1.26 -14.75 1.30
CA VAL A 76 2.28 -13.69 1.31
C VAL A 76 3.56 -14.18 0.67
N SER A 77 3.89 -13.63 -0.52
CA SER A 77 5.13 -13.97 -1.22
C SER A 77 6.35 -13.33 -0.58
N HIS A 78 6.23 -12.06 -0.22
CA HIS A 78 7.27 -11.25 0.40
C HIS A 78 6.61 -10.30 1.40
N LEU A 79 7.31 -10.01 2.50
CA LEU A 79 6.86 -9.07 3.51
C LEU A 79 7.82 -7.87 3.55
N VAL A 80 7.31 -6.66 3.38
CA VAL A 80 8.07 -5.42 3.49
C VAL A 80 7.52 -4.61 4.65
N LEU A 81 8.35 -4.29 5.62
CA LEU A 81 7.98 -3.59 6.85
C LEU A 81 8.76 -2.28 6.98
N CYS A 82 8.09 -1.16 7.21
CA CYS A 82 8.72 0.14 7.40
C CYS A 82 8.28 0.80 8.70
N GLY A 83 9.24 1.29 9.51
CA GLY A 83 8.94 1.91 10.80
C GLY A 83 8.21 0.97 11.76
N ALA A 84 8.51 -0.33 11.69
CA ALA A 84 7.81 -1.41 12.37
C ALA A 84 8.23 -1.57 13.84
N TYR A 85 7.33 -2.17 14.62
CA TYR A 85 7.58 -2.60 15.99
C TYR A 85 6.77 -3.86 16.32
N LEU A 86 7.27 -4.70 17.23
CA LEU A 86 6.57 -5.92 17.68
C LEU A 86 5.59 -5.62 18.80
N ARG A 87 5.95 -4.68 19.68
CA ARG A 87 5.16 -4.31 20.86
C ARG A 87 4.88 -2.82 20.86
N GLY A 88 3.63 -2.45 21.09
CA GLY A 88 3.22 -1.08 21.33
C GLY A 88 3.83 -0.53 22.65
N ALA A 89 3.76 0.80 22.83
CA ALA A 89 4.43 1.47 23.95
C ALA A 89 3.96 0.96 25.34
N LEU A 90 2.74 0.48 25.47
CA LEU A 90 2.21 -0.07 26.74
C LEU A 90 2.58 -1.54 26.98
N LYS A 91 3.08 -2.25 25.97
CA LYS A 91 3.51 -3.65 26.05
C LYS A 91 5.03 -3.82 26.11
N ARG A 92 5.77 -2.75 25.86
CA ARG A 92 7.23 -2.75 26.03
C ARG A 92 7.56 -2.74 27.52
N GLU A 93 8.68 -3.35 27.92
CA GLU A 93 9.30 -3.11 29.20
C GLU A 93 9.89 -1.70 29.20
N ALA A 94 9.00 -0.71 29.28
CA ALA A 94 9.35 0.69 29.16
C ALA A 94 9.40 1.35 30.55
N ALA A 95 10.27 2.35 30.69
CA ALA A 95 10.28 3.20 31.88
C ALA A 95 8.88 3.84 32.08
N PRO A 96 8.43 4.04 33.34
CA PRO A 96 7.12 4.63 33.63
C PRO A 96 6.83 5.92 32.85
N LYS A 97 7.86 6.71 32.58
CA LYS A 97 7.77 7.95 31.79
C LYS A 97 7.29 7.69 30.34
N VAL A 98 7.75 6.63 29.70
CA VAL A 98 7.33 6.28 28.32
C VAL A 98 5.85 5.90 28.28
N VAL A 99 5.37 5.20 29.31
CA VAL A 99 3.96 4.87 29.46
C VAL A 99 3.12 6.12 29.66
N GLU A 100 3.57 7.05 30.50
CA GLU A 100 2.92 8.32 30.74
C GLU A 100 2.86 9.19 29.47
N GLU A 101 3.95 9.26 28.71
CA GLU A 101 4.00 9.96 27.42
C GLU A 101 3.00 9.37 26.42
N ALA A 102 2.90 8.04 26.33
CA ALA A 102 1.95 7.35 25.45
C ALA A 102 0.49 7.68 25.84
N LEU A 103 0.16 7.59 27.12
CA LEU A 103 -1.19 7.90 27.60
C LEU A 103 -1.54 9.39 27.44
N THR A 104 -0.55 10.27 27.65
CA THR A 104 -0.70 11.72 27.42
C THR A 104 -0.99 11.98 25.94
N MET A 105 -0.31 11.31 25.01
CA MET A 105 -0.56 11.45 23.58
C MET A 105 -1.98 11.03 23.20
N VAL A 106 -2.50 9.92 23.75
CA VAL A 106 -3.91 9.52 23.56
C VAL A 106 -4.84 10.63 24.01
N LYS A 107 -4.56 11.26 25.16
CA LYS A 107 -5.39 12.34 25.69
C LYS A 107 -5.31 13.61 24.83
N ILE A 108 -4.15 13.95 24.30
CA ILE A 108 -3.97 15.06 23.35
C ILE A 108 -4.83 14.83 22.09
N VAL A 109 -4.81 13.60 21.55
CA VAL A 109 -5.63 13.25 20.38
C VAL A 109 -7.11 13.34 20.69
N GLU A 110 -7.57 12.76 21.80
CA GLU A 110 -8.98 12.81 22.23
C GLU A 110 -9.50 14.26 22.34
N LEU A 111 -8.71 15.15 22.94
CA LEU A 111 -9.12 16.53 23.22
C LEU A 111 -8.96 17.48 22.03
N GLY A 112 -8.03 17.19 21.13
CA GLY A 112 -7.58 18.19 20.14
C GLY A 112 -7.81 17.83 18.69
N TRP A 113 -8.06 16.55 18.36
CA TRP A 113 -8.07 16.07 16.97
C TRP A 113 -9.09 16.78 16.06
N GLY A 114 -10.31 17.00 16.55
CA GLY A 114 -11.38 17.64 15.80
C GLY A 114 -11.41 19.19 15.86
N ARG A 115 -10.51 19.81 16.62
CA ARG A 115 -10.51 21.27 16.79
C ARG A 115 -10.07 21.97 15.51
N GLU A 116 -10.61 23.16 15.25
CA GLU A 116 -10.15 24.03 14.16
C GLU A 116 -8.69 24.47 14.38
N ASN A 117 -8.31 24.78 15.63
CA ASN A 117 -6.93 25.05 15.97
C ASN A 117 -6.07 23.78 15.86
N SER A 118 -5.08 23.83 14.98
CA SER A 118 -4.19 22.72 14.65
C SER A 118 -3.14 22.37 15.72
N ALA A 119 -2.98 23.17 16.77
CA ALA A 119 -1.87 23.05 17.74
C ALA A 119 -1.72 21.62 18.29
N PHE A 120 -2.82 20.95 18.64
CA PHE A 120 -2.78 19.58 19.16
C PHE A 120 -2.34 18.56 18.10
N ARG A 121 -2.80 18.71 16.84
CA ARG A 121 -2.42 17.84 15.73
C ARG A 121 -0.98 18.09 15.28
N GLN A 122 -0.49 19.34 15.41
CA GLN A 122 0.91 19.67 15.11
C GLN A 122 1.88 18.96 16.07
N VAL A 123 1.54 18.80 17.35
CA VAL A 123 2.32 17.97 18.27
C VAL A 123 2.41 16.54 17.76
N PHE A 124 1.31 15.99 17.24
CA PHE A 124 1.30 14.66 16.65
C PHE A 124 2.09 14.64 15.33
N ALA A 125 1.83 15.57 14.41
CA ALA A 125 2.48 15.66 13.11
C ALA A 125 4.01 15.79 13.22
N SER A 126 4.53 16.54 14.21
CA SER A 126 5.97 16.71 14.44
C SER A 126 6.71 15.41 14.76
N GLN A 127 6.02 14.36 15.15
CA GLN A 127 6.60 13.04 15.37
C GLN A 127 6.66 12.19 14.09
N PHE A 128 5.81 12.52 13.09
CA PHE A 128 5.72 11.75 11.85
C PHE A 128 6.57 12.35 10.73
N ILE A 129 6.59 13.67 10.63
CA ILE A 129 7.22 14.42 9.55
C ILE A 129 7.99 15.65 10.08
N PRO A 130 8.93 15.48 11.03
CA PRO A 130 9.63 16.60 11.70
C PRO A 130 10.39 17.51 10.72
N ASP A 131 10.91 16.98 9.63
CA ASP A 131 11.71 17.71 8.65
C ASP A 131 10.90 18.19 7.43
N SER A 132 9.57 18.26 7.57
CA SER A 132 8.69 18.68 6.48
C SER A 132 8.46 20.20 6.49
N SER A 133 8.11 20.75 5.33
CA SER A 133 7.72 22.16 5.20
C SER A 133 6.41 22.44 5.95
N SER A 134 6.18 23.71 6.29
CA SER A 134 4.91 24.13 6.92
C SER A 134 3.68 23.80 6.07
N GLU A 135 3.83 23.79 4.75
CA GLU A 135 2.77 23.40 3.80
C GLU A 135 2.47 21.90 3.91
N GLN A 136 3.50 21.04 3.94
CA GLN A 136 3.35 19.60 4.13
C GLN A 136 2.73 19.27 5.49
N VAL A 137 3.17 19.94 6.56
CA VAL A 137 2.58 19.79 7.89
C VAL A 137 1.10 20.20 7.88
N SER A 138 0.75 21.30 7.21
CA SER A 138 -0.64 21.76 7.10
C SER A 138 -1.50 20.78 6.29
N ALA A 139 -0.98 20.22 5.20
CA ALA A 139 -1.68 19.21 4.41
C ALA A 139 -1.91 17.92 5.22
N PHE A 140 -0.90 17.47 5.97
CA PHE A 140 -1.00 16.31 6.84
C PHE A 140 -2.00 16.53 7.98
N ASP A 141 -2.01 17.72 8.59
CA ASP A 141 -3.00 18.13 9.59
C ASP A 141 -4.43 18.06 9.06
N GLU A 142 -4.68 18.56 7.86
CA GLU A 142 -6.00 18.54 7.25
C GLU A 142 -6.46 17.12 6.89
N ILE A 143 -5.55 16.25 6.42
CA ILE A 143 -5.84 14.83 6.21
C ILE A 143 -6.26 14.19 7.54
N GLN A 144 -5.51 14.39 8.60
CA GLN A 144 -5.84 13.85 9.92
C GLN A 144 -7.23 14.29 10.37
N ARG A 145 -7.54 15.58 10.25
CA ARG A 145 -8.83 16.15 10.66
C ARG A 145 -10.02 15.55 9.92
N ARG A 146 -9.84 15.23 8.61
CA ARG A 146 -10.93 14.76 7.74
C ARG A 146 -11.14 13.24 7.76
N THR A 147 -10.15 12.47 8.18
CA THR A 147 -10.18 11.02 8.00
C THR A 147 -10.85 10.27 9.13
N ILE A 148 -10.84 10.82 10.36
CA ILE A 148 -11.31 10.09 11.53
C ILE A 148 -11.81 11.06 12.63
N GLU A 149 -12.88 10.67 13.31
CA GLU A 149 -13.42 11.42 14.44
C GLU A 149 -12.49 11.32 15.68
N PRO A 150 -12.44 12.35 16.55
CA PRO A 150 -11.51 12.44 17.68
C PRO A 150 -11.51 11.22 18.61
N GLU A 151 -12.70 10.77 19.00
CA GLU A 151 -12.84 9.61 19.89
C GLU A 151 -12.33 8.32 19.22
N ALA A 152 -12.60 8.15 17.93
CA ALA A 152 -12.13 7.01 17.17
C ALA A 152 -10.61 7.06 16.96
N ALA A 153 -10.03 8.26 16.73
CA ALA A 153 -8.58 8.45 16.62
C ALA A 153 -7.87 8.10 17.94
N ALA A 154 -8.40 8.52 19.07
CA ALA A 154 -7.83 8.22 20.39
C ALA A 154 -7.89 6.71 20.70
N LYS A 155 -9.02 6.05 20.44
CA LYS A 155 -9.17 4.59 20.60
C LYS A 155 -8.23 3.83 19.68
N LEU A 156 -8.06 4.30 18.44
CA LEU A 156 -7.12 3.74 17.47
C LEU A 156 -5.69 3.81 18.00
N LEU A 157 -5.26 4.99 18.42
CA LEU A 157 -3.93 5.19 18.96
C LEU A 157 -3.68 4.34 20.20
N ALA A 158 -4.65 4.25 21.11
CA ALA A 158 -4.57 3.41 22.31
C ALA A 158 -4.39 1.93 21.96
N SER A 159 -5.13 1.42 20.96
CA SER A 159 -4.99 0.02 20.53
C SER A 159 -3.62 -0.28 19.94
N PHE A 160 -2.99 0.67 19.23
CA PHE A 160 -1.62 0.50 18.73
C PHE A 160 -0.57 0.49 19.82
N TYR A 161 -0.82 1.21 20.91
CA TYR A 161 0.07 1.15 22.08
C TYR A 161 -0.04 -0.16 22.85
N ASP A 162 -1.16 -0.90 22.70
CA ASP A 162 -1.43 -2.16 23.39
C ASP A 162 -1.11 -3.41 22.55
N VAL A 163 -0.67 -3.24 21.29
CA VAL A 163 -0.37 -4.37 20.38
C VAL A 163 0.83 -5.19 20.88
N ASP A 164 0.77 -6.52 20.70
CA ASP A 164 1.92 -7.44 20.84
C ASP A 164 1.80 -8.55 19.78
N VAL A 165 2.72 -8.53 18.82
CA VAL A 165 2.84 -9.55 17.75
C VAL A 165 4.18 -10.28 17.81
N SER A 166 4.89 -10.23 18.93
CA SER A 166 6.23 -10.79 19.06
C SER A 166 6.27 -12.31 18.83
N ALA A 167 5.27 -13.04 19.28
CA ALA A 167 5.19 -14.48 19.07
C ALA A 167 4.98 -14.83 17.59
N LEU A 168 4.19 -14.04 16.86
CA LEU A 168 3.87 -14.27 15.45
C LEU A 168 5.04 -13.96 14.52
N ALA A 169 5.93 -13.05 14.90
CA ALA A 169 7.10 -12.72 14.10
C ALA A 169 8.00 -13.94 13.83
N ALA A 170 8.13 -14.85 14.79
CA ALA A 170 8.92 -16.07 14.64
C ALA A 170 8.26 -17.11 13.70
N GLU A 171 6.98 -16.99 13.42
CA GLU A 171 6.21 -17.88 12.54
C GLU A 171 6.27 -17.47 11.07
N ILE A 172 6.84 -16.30 10.74
CA ILE A 172 6.95 -15.80 9.38
C ILE A 172 7.97 -16.64 8.61
N VAL A 173 7.56 -17.14 7.44
CA VAL A 173 8.38 -17.99 6.56
C VAL A 173 8.74 -17.36 5.23
N CYS A 174 8.02 -16.30 4.82
CA CYS A 174 8.32 -15.58 3.56
C CYS A 174 9.56 -14.68 3.71
N PRO A 175 10.30 -14.43 2.62
CA PRO A 175 11.34 -13.42 2.60
C PRO A 175 10.80 -12.08 3.15
N THR A 176 11.57 -11.47 4.05
CA THR A 176 11.14 -10.25 4.75
C THR A 176 12.21 -9.18 4.70
N LEU A 177 11.81 -7.95 4.32
CA LEU A 177 12.63 -6.75 4.37
C LEU A 177 12.08 -5.81 5.44
N VAL A 178 12.93 -5.37 6.35
CA VAL A 178 12.61 -4.38 7.37
C VAL A 178 13.40 -3.11 7.11
N LEU A 179 12.71 -2.00 6.87
CA LEU A 179 13.32 -0.68 6.70
C LEU A 179 12.96 0.22 7.88
N HIS A 180 13.90 1.01 8.36
CA HIS A 180 13.66 1.91 9.48
C HIS A 180 14.50 3.17 9.36
N ALA A 181 13.86 4.34 9.60
CA ALA A 181 14.58 5.61 9.65
C ALA A 181 15.49 5.64 10.88
N ARG A 182 16.76 6.02 10.69
CA ARG A 182 17.79 5.96 11.75
C ARG A 182 17.46 6.84 12.97
N GLU A 183 16.92 8.01 12.70
CA GLU A 183 16.52 8.98 13.73
C GLU A 183 15.01 9.14 13.82
N ASP A 184 14.25 8.09 13.51
CA ASP A 184 12.79 8.08 13.52
C ASP A 184 12.24 8.74 14.78
N ALA A 185 11.56 9.88 14.59
CA ALA A 185 11.07 10.69 15.71
C ALA A 185 9.84 10.08 16.41
N ARG A 186 9.24 9.03 15.81
CA ARG A 186 8.02 8.37 16.31
C ARG A 186 8.30 7.01 16.92
N ILE A 187 9.03 6.16 16.21
CA ILE A 187 9.34 4.78 16.61
C ILE A 187 10.86 4.65 16.75
N PRO A 188 11.37 4.34 17.94
CA PRO A 188 12.82 4.20 18.14
C PRO A 188 13.44 3.19 17.18
N PHE A 189 14.59 3.53 16.60
CA PHE A 189 15.32 2.71 15.60
C PHE A 189 15.52 1.26 16.06
N GLU A 190 15.76 1.06 17.36
CA GLU A 190 15.94 -0.26 17.96
C GLU A 190 14.71 -1.17 17.76
N GLN A 191 13.50 -0.61 17.62
CA GLN A 191 12.32 -1.40 17.38
C GLN A 191 12.37 -2.09 16.00
N GLY A 192 12.86 -1.41 14.97
CA GLY A 192 13.08 -2.03 13.66
C GLY A 192 14.11 -3.16 13.73
N ARG A 193 15.19 -2.98 14.47
CA ARG A 193 16.20 -4.03 14.69
C ARG A 193 15.62 -5.25 15.42
N LEU A 194 14.78 -5.03 16.43
CA LEU A 194 14.09 -6.10 17.15
C LEU A 194 13.14 -6.86 16.22
N VAL A 195 12.40 -6.16 15.34
CA VAL A 195 11.55 -6.82 14.31
C VAL A 195 12.41 -7.72 13.42
N ALA A 196 13.49 -7.18 12.85
CA ALA A 196 14.36 -7.93 11.95
C ALA A 196 15.01 -9.14 12.65
N SER A 197 15.39 -9.02 13.93
CA SER A 197 15.98 -10.13 14.68
C SER A 197 14.98 -11.22 15.03
N ALA A 198 13.68 -10.89 15.15
CA ALA A 198 12.63 -11.84 15.48
C ALA A 198 12.14 -12.65 14.28
N ILE A 199 12.34 -12.16 13.07
CA ILE A 199 11.91 -12.82 11.82
C ILE A 199 13.11 -13.52 11.20
N ARG A 200 13.03 -14.83 11.01
CA ARG A 200 14.15 -15.63 10.48
C ARG A 200 14.52 -15.19 9.06
N GLY A 201 15.77 -14.82 8.87
CA GLY A 201 16.30 -14.44 7.54
C GLY A 201 15.84 -13.07 7.05
N ALA A 202 15.26 -12.25 7.91
CA ALA A 202 14.89 -10.89 7.53
C ALA A 202 16.14 -10.05 7.22
N GLU A 203 16.06 -9.27 6.13
CA GLU A 203 17.02 -8.24 5.80
C GLU A 203 16.65 -6.95 6.55
N PHE A 204 17.65 -6.21 7.03
CA PHE A 204 17.44 -4.94 7.70
C PHE A 204 18.17 -3.80 7.01
N VAL A 205 17.46 -2.73 6.67
CA VAL A 205 18.00 -1.55 6.02
C VAL A 205 17.70 -0.30 6.86
N SER A 206 18.74 0.46 7.17
CA SER A 206 18.60 1.79 7.79
C SER A 206 18.44 2.87 6.71
N LEU A 207 17.45 3.74 6.90
CA LEU A 207 17.22 4.91 6.06
C LEU A 207 17.73 6.17 6.79
N GLU A 208 18.47 7.01 6.09
CA GLU A 208 18.97 8.27 6.67
C GLU A 208 17.85 9.32 6.66
N SER A 209 17.03 9.29 7.69
CA SER A 209 15.90 10.20 7.89
C SER A 209 15.51 10.28 9.37
N ARG A 210 14.91 11.41 9.76
CA ARG A 210 14.20 11.58 11.03
C ARG A 210 12.70 11.41 10.91
N ASN A 211 12.21 11.37 9.66
CA ASN A 211 10.79 11.27 9.38
C ASN A 211 10.34 9.82 9.47
N HIS A 212 9.26 9.60 10.22
CA HIS A 212 8.57 8.31 10.28
C HIS A 212 7.81 8.02 8.96
N ILE A 213 7.23 9.05 8.36
CA ILE A 213 6.66 9.04 7.02
C ILE A 213 7.65 9.77 6.12
N LEU A 214 8.26 9.05 5.18
CA LEU A 214 9.29 9.60 4.31
C LEU A 214 8.68 10.59 3.30
N PRO A 215 9.14 11.85 3.27
CA PRO A 215 8.76 12.79 2.21
C PRO A 215 9.43 12.44 0.88
N ASP A 216 8.71 12.63 -0.23
CA ASP A 216 9.13 12.26 -1.57
C ASP A 216 10.37 13.01 -2.10
N HIS A 217 10.64 14.20 -1.57
CA HIS A 217 11.81 15.02 -1.92
C HIS A 217 13.11 14.61 -1.20
N GLN A 218 13.03 13.71 -0.20
CA GLN A 218 14.21 13.28 0.56
C GLN A 218 14.93 12.09 -0.10
N PRO A 219 16.27 12.00 0.01
CA PRO A 219 17.03 10.86 -0.50
C PRO A 219 16.55 9.50 0.02
N ALA A 220 16.09 9.45 1.28
CA ALA A 220 15.56 8.25 1.91
C ALA A 220 14.31 7.68 1.20
N TRP A 221 13.51 8.54 0.54
CA TRP A 221 12.39 8.11 -0.30
C TRP A 221 12.86 7.25 -1.49
N LYS A 222 13.86 7.75 -2.22
CA LYS A 222 14.44 6.99 -3.32
C LYS A 222 15.09 5.71 -2.84
N GLN A 223 15.88 5.79 -1.76
CA GLN A 223 16.54 4.64 -1.15
C GLN A 223 15.51 3.55 -0.78
N PHE A 224 14.38 3.93 -0.20
CA PHE A 224 13.30 2.98 0.15
C PHE A 224 12.88 2.14 -1.05
N PHE A 225 12.58 2.77 -2.19
CA PHE A 225 12.15 2.05 -3.39
C PHE A 225 13.28 1.22 -4.02
N ASP A 226 14.50 1.76 -4.08
CA ASP A 226 15.66 1.03 -4.60
C ASP A 226 15.92 -0.26 -3.79
N GLU A 227 15.78 -0.20 -2.45
CA GLU A 227 15.96 -1.36 -1.57
C GLU A 227 14.82 -2.38 -1.71
N VAL A 228 13.57 -1.92 -1.81
CA VAL A 228 12.42 -2.80 -2.06
C VAL A 228 12.56 -3.51 -3.39
N ASP A 229 12.86 -2.79 -4.47
CA ASP A 229 13.07 -3.36 -5.79
C ASP A 229 14.24 -4.36 -5.81
N GLY A 230 15.35 -3.99 -5.16
CA GLY A 230 16.51 -4.86 -5.02
C GLY A 230 16.17 -6.15 -4.25
N PHE A 231 15.43 -6.03 -3.15
CA PHE A 231 14.98 -7.16 -2.34
C PHE A 231 14.05 -8.09 -3.14
N LEU A 232 13.05 -7.57 -3.81
CA LEU A 232 12.13 -8.36 -4.63
C LEU A 232 12.86 -9.12 -5.75
N ARG A 233 13.83 -8.48 -6.42
CA ARG A 233 14.67 -9.14 -7.43
C ARG A 233 15.52 -10.27 -6.84
N ARG A 234 16.13 -10.10 -5.67
CA ARG A 234 16.97 -11.13 -5.03
C ARG A 234 16.17 -12.37 -4.62
N HIS A 235 14.92 -12.18 -4.22
CA HIS A 235 14.08 -13.27 -3.69
C HIS A 235 13.04 -13.82 -4.68
N GLY A 236 13.16 -13.50 -5.98
CA GLY A 236 12.26 -14.02 -7.00
C GLY A 236 10.84 -13.47 -6.89
N GLY A 237 10.71 -12.19 -6.54
CA GLY A 237 9.44 -11.49 -6.44
C GLY A 237 8.62 -11.48 -7.73
N VAL A 238 7.48 -10.81 -7.69
CA VAL A 238 6.45 -10.78 -8.75
C VAL A 238 7.00 -10.57 -10.15
N ASP A 239 8.14 -9.88 -10.27
CA ASP A 239 8.85 -9.66 -11.53
C ASP A 239 9.39 -10.96 -12.18
N ALA A 240 9.70 -12.00 -11.41
CA ALA A 240 10.25 -13.24 -11.98
C ALA A 240 9.17 -14.06 -12.70
N GLU A 241 7.94 -14.12 -12.19
CA GLU A 241 6.82 -14.77 -12.88
C GLU A 241 6.32 -13.91 -14.05
N ALA A 242 6.20 -12.59 -13.85
CA ALA A 242 5.81 -11.65 -14.89
C ALA A 242 6.87 -11.54 -16.01
N ALA A 243 8.17 -11.52 -15.65
CA ALA A 243 9.27 -11.56 -16.62
C ALA A 243 9.33 -12.89 -17.36
N SER A 244 9.02 -14.02 -16.69
CA SER A 244 8.90 -15.33 -17.34
C SER A 244 7.74 -15.34 -18.35
N SER A 245 6.60 -14.78 -17.99
CA SER A 245 5.43 -14.66 -18.90
C SER A 245 5.75 -13.76 -20.09
N LEU A 246 6.50 -12.67 -19.90
CA LEU A 246 6.92 -11.80 -21.00
C LEU A 246 7.87 -12.49 -21.98
N SER A 247 8.59 -13.53 -21.57
CA SER A 247 9.48 -14.29 -22.45
C SER A 247 8.76 -15.04 -23.57
N GLU A 248 7.46 -15.26 -23.45
CA GLU A 248 6.60 -15.84 -24.50
C GLU A 248 6.20 -14.82 -25.57
N LEU A 249 6.40 -13.52 -25.32
CA LEU A 249 6.07 -12.47 -26.25
C LEU A 249 7.23 -12.14 -27.19
N THR A 250 6.89 -11.84 -28.42
CA THR A 250 7.85 -11.28 -29.38
C THR A 250 8.22 -9.83 -28.97
N PRO A 251 9.38 -9.30 -29.42
CA PRO A 251 9.76 -7.91 -29.16
C PRO A 251 8.74 -6.86 -29.61
N SER A 252 7.94 -7.17 -30.63
CA SER A 252 6.85 -6.29 -31.09
C SER A 252 5.64 -6.35 -30.19
N GLU A 253 5.29 -7.50 -29.66
CA GLU A 253 4.22 -7.68 -28.68
C GLU A 253 4.58 -7.01 -27.34
N VAL A 254 5.83 -7.12 -26.88
CA VAL A 254 6.31 -6.43 -25.67
C VAL A 254 6.17 -4.91 -25.84
N ARG A 255 6.57 -4.34 -27.01
CA ARG A 255 6.40 -2.89 -27.27
C ARG A 255 4.94 -2.46 -27.29
N VAL A 256 4.04 -3.28 -27.85
CA VAL A 256 2.60 -3.00 -27.83
C VAL A 256 2.07 -3.07 -26.40
N LEU A 257 2.46 -4.07 -25.61
CA LEU A 257 2.06 -4.24 -24.23
C LEU A 257 2.55 -3.11 -23.33
N ASP A 258 3.77 -2.61 -23.55
CA ASP A 258 4.32 -1.44 -22.85
C ASP A 258 3.44 -0.18 -23.06
N LEU A 259 3.03 0.09 -24.30
CA LEU A 259 2.13 1.20 -24.61
C LEU A 259 0.70 1.00 -24.07
N VAL A 260 0.25 -0.25 -23.98
CA VAL A 260 -1.02 -0.61 -23.31
C VAL A 260 -0.92 -0.30 -21.82
N ALA A 261 0.19 -0.67 -21.19
CA ALA A 261 0.46 -0.39 -19.77
C ALA A 261 0.57 1.12 -19.47
N ALA A 262 1.07 1.90 -20.43
CA ALA A 262 1.08 3.37 -20.37
C ALA A 262 -0.34 4.00 -20.54
N GLY A 263 -1.38 3.19 -20.79
CA GLY A 263 -2.77 3.66 -20.89
C GLY A 263 -3.20 4.14 -22.28
N LEU A 264 -2.38 3.95 -23.33
CA LEU A 264 -2.71 4.38 -24.68
C LEU A 264 -3.79 3.48 -25.31
N ASN A 265 -4.72 4.06 -26.06
CA ASN A 265 -5.68 3.30 -26.85
C ASN A 265 -5.06 2.79 -28.17
N ASN A 266 -5.77 1.90 -28.89
CA ASN A 266 -5.22 1.26 -30.10
C ASN A 266 -4.84 2.24 -31.22
N SER A 267 -5.56 3.35 -31.35
CA SER A 267 -5.25 4.37 -32.34
C SER A 267 -3.97 5.16 -31.98
N GLN A 268 -3.81 5.48 -30.71
CA GLN A 268 -2.61 6.14 -30.18
C GLN A 268 -1.38 5.23 -30.31
N ILE A 269 -1.51 3.94 -30.00
CA ILE A 269 -0.46 2.93 -30.17
C ILE A 269 -0.08 2.80 -31.66
N ALA A 270 -1.07 2.74 -32.54
CA ALA A 270 -0.86 2.66 -33.99
C ALA A 270 -0.06 3.84 -34.51
N THR A 271 -0.43 5.06 -34.12
CA THR A 271 0.29 6.28 -34.48
C THR A 271 1.73 6.25 -33.97
N ARG A 272 1.94 5.85 -32.71
CA ARG A 272 3.26 5.84 -32.07
C ARG A 272 4.22 4.80 -32.65
N LEU A 273 3.68 3.66 -33.10
CA LEU A 273 4.46 2.57 -33.70
C LEU A 273 4.53 2.65 -35.26
N GLY A 274 3.83 3.57 -35.88
CA GLY A 274 3.78 3.70 -37.34
C GLY A 274 3.10 2.50 -38.04
N ILE A 275 2.12 1.85 -37.40
CA ILE A 275 1.40 0.67 -37.91
C ILE A 275 -0.11 0.93 -37.98
N GLN A 276 -0.85 0.02 -38.62
CA GLN A 276 -2.30 0.16 -38.70
C GLN A 276 -3.00 -0.23 -37.37
N PRO A 277 -4.11 0.44 -37.01
CA PRO A 277 -4.88 0.07 -35.80
C PRO A 277 -5.36 -1.40 -35.77
N LYS A 278 -5.62 -1.99 -36.94
CA LYS A 278 -5.93 -3.41 -37.09
C LYS A 278 -4.77 -4.30 -36.66
N THR A 279 -3.53 -3.91 -36.98
CA THR A 279 -2.31 -4.63 -36.58
C THR A 279 -2.11 -4.58 -35.07
N VAL A 280 -2.35 -3.41 -34.46
CA VAL A 280 -2.31 -3.26 -32.99
C VAL A 280 -3.33 -4.19 -32.31
N ARG A 281 -4.57 -4.26 -32.84
CA ARG A 281 -5.60 -5.16 -32.31
C ARG A 281 -5.17 -6.62 -32.39
N ASN A 282 -4.56 -7.03 -33.50
CA ASN A 282 -4.08 -8.40 -33.67
C ASN A 282 -2.96 -8.71 -32.64
N HIS A 283 -2.00 -7.81 -32.44
CA HIS A 283 -0.98 -7.99 -31.41
C HIS A 283 -1.59 -8.12 -30.01
N ILE A 284 -2.58 -7.27 -29.68
CA ILE A 284 -3.25 -7.33 -28.36
C ILE A 284 -3.98 -8.68 -28.19
N ASN A 285 -4.66 -9.18 -29.20
CA ASN A 285 -5.32 -10.48 -29.11
C ASN A 285 -4.28 -11.60 -28.90
N HIS A 286 -3.19 -11.61 -29.66
CA HIS A 286 -2.12 -12.61 -29.48
C HIS A 286 -1.46 -12.51 -28.10
N ILE A 287 -1.29 -11.30 -27.55
CA ILE A 287 -0.80 -11.10 -26.18
C ILE A 287 -1.76 -11.72 -25.18
N PHE A 288 -3.08 -11.49 -25.34
CA PHE A 288 -4.09 -12.04 -24.43
C PHE A 288 -4.13 -13.58 -24.51
N ASP A 289 -4.06 -14.13 -25.71
CA ASP A 289 -4.03 -15.59 -25.92
C ASP A 289 -2.76 -16.23 -25.30
N LYS A 290 -1.56 -15.62 -25.51
CA LYS A 290 -0.31 -16.13 -25.00
C LYS A 290 -0.18 -16.07 -23.48
N LEU A 291 -0.74 -15.01 -22.87
CA LEU A 291 -0.63 -14.74 -21.45
C LEU A 291 -1.88 -15.15 -20.66
N ASP A 292 -2.85 -15.80 -21.31
CA ASP A 292 -4.14 -16.20 -20.73
C ASP A 292 -4.86 -15.06 -19.99
N LEU A 293 -4.92 -13.89 -20.65
CA LEU A 293 -5.49 -12.69 -20.05
C LEU A 293 -6.95 -12.47 -20.49
N PRO A 294 -7.87 -12.26 -19.54
CA PRO A 294 -9.30 -12.13 -19.87
C PRO A 294 -9.65 -10.79 -20.52
N ASP A 295 -8.89 -9.73 -20.23
CA ASP A 295 -9.19 -8.38 -20.70
C ASP A 295 -8.00 -7.43 -20.66
N ARG A 296 -8.21 -6.21 -21.20
CA ARG A 296 -7.19 -5.15 -21.24
C ARG A 296 -6.80 -4.63 -19.86
N SER A 297 -7.72 -4.58 -18.91
CA SER A 297 -7.44 -4.08 -17.57
C SER A 297 -6.47 -5.00 -16.86
N ARG A 298 -6.66 -6.31 -17.01
CA ARG A 298 -5.73 -7.32 -16.45
C ARG A 298 -4.36 -7.27 -17.14
N ALA A 299 -4.34 -7.03 -18.46
CA ALA A 299 -3.09 -6.85 -19.20
C ALA A 299 -2.31 -5.62 -18.72
N ILE A 300 -2.99 -4.50 -18.42
CA ILE A 300 -2.34 -3.30 -17.87
C ILE A 300 -1.73 -3.59 -16.49
N VAL A 301 -2.46 -4.26 -15.61
CA VAL A 301 -1.97 -4.62 -14.26
C VAL A 301 -0.73 -5.50 -14.38
N MET A 302 -0.81 -6.61 -15.10
CA MET A 302 0.29 -7.55 -15.27
C MET A 302 1.53 -6.90 -15.93
N ALA A 303 1.33 -6.09 -16.96
CA ALA A 303 2.41 -5.39 -17.64
C ALA A 303 3.13 -4.38 -16.72
N ARG A 304 2.38 -3.67 -15.86
CA ARG A 304 2.95 -2.77 -14.86
C ARG A 304 3.69 -3.52 -13.76
N GLU A 305 3.17 -4.66 -13.32
CA GLU A 305 3.85 -5.57 -12.40
C GLU A 305 5.17 -6.08 -12.99
N ALA A 306 5.25 -6.23 -14.31
CA ALA A 306 6.46 -6.57 -15.06
C ALA A 306 7.36 -5.36 -15.43
N GLY A 307 7.08 -4.18 -14.87
CA GLY A 307 7.89 -2.97 -15.09
C GLY A 307 7.65 -2.24 -16.41
N LEU A 308 6.60 -2.59 -17.17
CA LEU A 308 6.23 -1.92 -18.40
C LEU A 308 5.35 -0.67 -18.14
N GLY A 309 5.29 0.23 -19.11
CA GLY A 309 4.45 1.44 -19.05
C GLY A 309 5.04 2.60 -18.24
N LEU A 310 6.28 2.50 -17.80
CA LEU A 310 6.96 3.52 -16.97
C LEU A 310 7.86 4.48 -17.78
N SER A 311 8.11 4.21 -19.06
CA SER A 311 9.14 4.88 -19.85
C SER A 311 8.80 6.29 -20.33
N ASP A 312 7.55 6.77 -20.23
CA ASP A 312 7.13 8.07 -20.79
C ASP A 312 6.89 9.20 -19.76
N ALA A 313 7.05 8.94 -18.47
CA ALA A 313 6.92 9.99 -17.44
C ALA A 313 8.20 10.88 -17.30
N ARG A 314 9.25 10.63 -18.07
CA ARG A 314 10.55 11.34 -17.98
C ARG A 314 10.85 12.26 -19.16
N THR A 315 9.95 12.45 -20.11
CA THR A 315 10.15 13.30 -21.31
C THR A 315 8.92 14.15 -21.68
N ALA A 316 8.25 14.71 -20.71
CA ALA A 316 7.26 15.78 -20.92
C ALA A 316 7.54 16.95 -19.97
#